data_277d34359c02832505426320902938e4
#
_entry.id   277d34359c02832505426320902938e4
#
_cell.length_a   1.000
_cell.length_b   1.000
_cell.length_c   1.000
_cell.angle_alpha   90.00
_cell.angle_beta   90.00
_cell.angle_gamma   90.00
#
_symmetry.space_group_name_H-M   'P 1'
#
loop_
_entity.id
_entity.type
_entity.pdbx_description
1 polymer ?
#
loop_
_entity_poly.entity_id
_entity_poly.type
_entity_poly.pdbx_seq_one_letter_code
_entity_poly.pdbx_strand_id
1 'polypeptide(L)'
;MKRHSRIVIAGVGLLIATFPGGTALAQKQGGILRAGHFDSPASMSMLEESTLAANRPTMSVFNNLVMFDQQVAQNSPKSIVPDLAMRWAWNEEGTELTMSLQRGVKWHDGQPFTANDVKCTWDLLTGRSNDKLRINPRRSWYDNLEAVTTIGDFEVAFRLKRPQPSFLTLLASGWSPVYPCHVPARDMRTHPIGTGPFKFVEFKPNEVIRVTRNPDYWKPGRPHLDGIEWTIVKDTSTRLLSFIAGRADAYFGVTFPQLQDVKRQVPDAVCDDFLVNGSRNLIVNRSAAPFDNPELRHAMSLTLDRQAFIDIMGQGQGAIGGPMEPPPEGLWGMPAEMLKSLSNYGVDVSQRRAEARQIMEAHGYGPGKRLAVTVAARNVAAWRDPALILIGQLKEIYIDGELEAVDTTQWYPRLMRKDYKIGLNVTESEVDDPDAQFYENYKCGALRNYTGYCNAAVDELIDRQSREMSADKRRQLVWQIERKLIEEDARPDILYVRGITCRRPYVKDLISMVNSIYNGSRFEDVWLDN
;
A
#
# COMPACT_ATOMS: atom_id res chain seq x y z
N MET A 1 -48.60 -51.21 -64.52
CA MET A 1 -48.75 -50.51 -63.25
C MET A 1 -47.49 -49.73 -62.99
N LYS A 2 -47.50 -48.40 -63.23
CA LYS A 2 -46.29 -47.53 -63.06
C LYS A 2 -46.42 -46.77 -61.72
N ARG A 3 -45.44 -46.97 -60.84
CA ARG A 3 -45.35 -46.22 -59.61
C ARG A 3 -44.56 -44.95 -59.87
N HIS A 4 -45.10 -43.78 -59.57
CA HIS A 4 -44.44 -42.50 -59.62
C HIS A 4 -43.81 -42.21 -58.23
N SER A 5 -42.49 -42.09 -58.15
CA SER A 5 -41.76 -41.53 -56.96
C SER A 5 -41.80 -40.01 -57.04
N ARG A 6 -42.31 -39.38 -55.99
CA ARG A 6 -42.21 -37.93 -55.77
C ARG A 6 -40.97 -37.65 -54.96
N ILE A 7 -40.04 -36.87 -55.52
CA ILE A 7 -38.83 -36.32 -54.81
C ILE A 7 -39.29 -35.05 -54.09
N VAL A 8 -39.14 -35.03 -52.75
CA VAL A 8 -39.34 -33.84 -51.91
C VAL A 8 -37.97 -33.23 -51.73
N ILE A 9 -37.75 -32.03 -52.27
CA ILE A 9 -36.56 -31.22 -52.04
C ILE A 9 -36.81 -30.39 -50.78
N ALA A 10 -36.13 -30.71 -49.67
CA ALA A 10 -36.12 -29.90 -48.47
C ALA A 10 -35.06 -28.78 -48.61
N GLY A 11 -35.52 -27.54 -48.75
CA GLY A 11 -34.66 -26.36 -48.73
C GLY A 11 -34.17 -26.08 -47.31
N VAL A 12 -32.85 -26.19 -47.06
CA VAL A 12 -32.22 -25.75 -45.82
C VAL A 12 -31.99 -24.25 -45.92
N GLY A 13 -32.84 -23.48 -45.24
CA GLY A 13 -32.65 -22.05 -45.07
C GLY A 13 -31.49 -21.78 -44.06
N LEU A 14 -30.38 -21.22 -44.53
CA LEU A 14 -29.27 -20.77 -43.73
C LEU A 14 -29.65 -19.45 -43.04
N LEU A 15 -30.06 -19.50 -41.77
CA LEU A 15 -30.26 -18.33 -40.94
C LEU A 15 -28.85 -17.79 -40.53
N ILE A 16 -28.38 -16.76 -41.22
CA ILE A 16 -27.23 -15.97 -40.81
C ILE A 16 -27.67 -15.10 -39.65
N ALA A 17 -27.35 -15.53 -38.41
CA ALA A 17 -27.45 -14.70 -37.21
C ALA A 17 -26.36 -13.62 -37.27
N THR A 18 -26.76 -12.41 -37.65
CA THR A 18 -25.90 -11.22 -37.46
C THR A 18 -25.86 -10.87 -35.98
N PHE A 19 -24.83 -11.33 -35.27
CA PHE A 19 -24.48 -10.76 -33.98
C PHE A 19 -24.04 -9.29 -34.20
N PRO A 20 -24.63 -8.32 -33.48
CA PRO A 20 -24.08 -6.98 -33.47
C PRO A 20 -22.73 -7.09 -32.78
N GLY A 21 -21.67 -7.10 -33.58
CA GLY A 21 -20.31 -6.94 -33.07
C GLY A 21 -20.24 -5.60 -32.37
N GLY A 22 -20.25 -5.60 -31.02
CA GLY A 22 -19.83 -4.47 -30.26
C GLY A 22 -18.41 -4.13 -30.75
N THR A 23 -18.20 -2.92 -31.25
CA THR A 23 -16.88 -2.41 -31.60
C THR A 23 -16.04 -2.43 -30.32
N ALA A 24 -15.22 -3.47 -30.13
CA ALA A 24 -14.11 -3.41 -29.19
C ALA A 24 -13.25 -2.24 -29.67
N LEU A 25 -13.29 -1.12 -28.95
CA LEU A 25 -12.38 0.00 -29.22
C LEU A 25 -10.98 -0.57 -29.05
N ALA A 26 -10.24 -0.64 -30.15
CA ALA A 26 -8.83 -1.06 -30.11
C ALA A 26 -8.07 -0.07 -29.23
N GLN A 27 -7.34 -0.58 -28.24
CA GLN A 27 -6.52 0.23 -27.35
C GLN A 27 -5.52 1.01 -28.21
N LYS A 28 -5.52 2.34 -28.06
CA LYS A 28 -4.62 3.22 -28.81
C LYS A 28 -3.22 3.17 -28.23
N GLN A 29 -2.23 3.31 -29.10
CA GLN A 29 -0.82 3.43 -28.72
C GLN A 29 -0.40 4.89 -28.78
N GLY A 30 0.43 5.32 -27.81
CA GLY A 30 1.04 6.64 -27.79
C GLY A 30 0.53 7.55 -26.69
N GLY A 31 1.13 8.74 -26.60
CA GLY A 31 0.84 9.76 -25.63
C GLY A 31 1.55 9.60 -24.29
N ILE A 32 1.70 10.70 -23.56
CA ILE A 32 2.33 10.76 -22.24
C ILE A 32 1.25 11.04 -21.20
N LEU A 33 1.12 10.16 -20.20
CA LEU A 33 0.25 10.39 -19.04
C LEU A 33 0.92 11.41 -18.11
N ARG A 34 0.27 12.54 -17.87
CA ARG A 34 0.73 13.58 -16.95
C ARG A 34 -0.06 13.51 -15.65
N ALA A 35 0.65 13.43 -14.53
CA ALA A 35 0.01 13.36 -13.22
C ALA A 35 0.72 14.24 -12.20
N GLY A 36 -0.07 14.88 -11.34
CA GLY A 36 0.45 15.57 -10.17
C GLY A 36 0.89 14.56 -9.09
N HIS A 37 2.13 14.69 -8.63
CA HIS A 37 2.69 13.87 -7.55
C HIS A 37 2.79 14.66 -6.26
N PHE A 38 2.39 14.04 -5.15
CA PHE A 38 2.17 14.78 -3.89
C PHE A 38 3.44 15.08 -3.10
N ASP A 39 4.55 14.37 -3.36
CA ASP A 39 5.79 14.53 -2.60
C ASP A 39 6.99 13.96 -3.37
N SER A 40 8.19 14.32 -2.90
CA SER A 40 9.45 13.85 -3.47
C SER A 40 9.97 12.65 -2.67
N PRO A 41 10.28 11.50 -3.33
CA PRO A 41 10.92 10.40 -2.63
C PRO A 41 12.34 10.75 -2.20
N ALA A 42 12.86 10.04 -1.20
CA ALA A 42 14.26 10.19 -0.79
C ALA A 42 15.23 9.50 -1.77
N SER A 43 14.77 8.48 -2.48
CA SER A 43 15.49 7.79 -3.56
C SER A 43 14.53 7.02 -4.47
N MET A 44 15.04 6.46 -5.58
CA MET A 44 14.27 5.64 -6.51
C MET A 44 14.39 4.13 -6.21
N SER A 45 15.07 3.74 -5.11
CA SER A 45 15.30 2.34 -4.75
C SER A 45 14.07 1.71 -4.10
N MET A 46 13.30 0.92 -4.86
CA MET A 46 12.09 0.24 -4.37
C MET A 46 12.33 -0.64 -3.14
N LEU A 47 13.47 -1.31 -3.05
CA LEU A 47 13.76 -2.21 -1.92
C LEU A 47 14.16 -1.45 -0.64
N GLU A 48 14.57 -0.17 -0.74
CA GLU A 48 14.97 0.66 0.40
C GLU A 48 13.91 1.65 0.85
N GLU A 49 12.97 2.03 -0.03
CA GLU A 49 11.93 3.03 0.25
C GLU A 49 10.67 2.39 0.87
N SER A 50 9.86 3.25 1.53
CA SER A 50 8.62 2.82 2.22
C SER A 50 7.47 3.78 1.97
N THR A 51 7.55 4.64 0.95
CA THR A 51 6.57 5.68 0.70
C THR A 51 5.90 5.52 -0.65
N LEU A 52 4.62 5.85 -0.73
CA LEU A 52 3.92 5.94 -2.01
C LEU A 52 4.59 6.97 -2.96
N ALA A 53 5.33 7.94 -2.40
CA ALA A 53 6.11 8.89 -3.18
C ALA A 53 7.20 8.20 -4.02
N ALA A 54 7.78 7.10 -3.53
CA ALA A 54 8.71 6.28 -4.31
C ALA A 54 7.99 5.21 -5.13
N ASN A 55 7.05 4.46 -4.52
CA ASN A 55 6.41 3.30 -5.14
C ASN A 55 5.66 3.65 -6.43
N ARG A 56 4.77 4.66 -6.37
CA ARG A 56 3.89 5.00 -7.51
C ARG A 56 4.65 5.30 -8.81
N PRO A 57 5.69 6.14 -8.84
CA PRO A 57 6.41 6.41 -10.08
C PRO A 57 7.38 5.30 -10.49
N THR A 58 7.82 4.43 -9.57
CA THR A 58 8.85 3.43 -9.87
C THR A 58 8.33 2.02 -10.09
N MET A 59 7.12 1.66 -9.61
CA MET A 59 6.56 0.32 -9.81
C MET A 59 6.49 -0.06 -11.30
N SER A 60 6.25 0.90 -12.18
CA SER A 60 6.21 0.70 -13.64
C SER A 60 7.57 0.43 -14.29
N VAL A 61 8.67 0.68 -13.57
CA VAL A 61 10.05 0.37 -14.03
C VAL A 61 10.38 -1.11 -13.84
N PHE A 62 9.68 -1.80 -12.94
CA PHE A 62 9.99 -3.16 -12.54
C PHE A 62 8.91 -4.17 -12.90
N ASN A 63 9.28 -5.46 -12.88
CA ASN A 63 8.35 -6.57 -12.74
C ASN A 63 8.63 -7.34 -11.44
N ASN A 64 7.60 -8.05 -11.00
CA ASN A 64 7.64 -8.98 -9.87
C ASN A 64 7.67 -10.43 -10.40
N LEU A 65 7.78 -11.42 -9.53
CA LEU A 65 7.55 -12.82 -9.93
C LEU A 65 6.09 -13.08 -10.27
N VAL A 66 5.21 -12.61 -9.42
CA VAL A 66 3.76 -12.59 -9.58
C VAL A 66 3.24 -11.21 -9.19
N MET A 67 2.07 -10.81 -9.65
CA MET A 67 1.49 -9.49 -9.35
C MET A 67 0.00 -9.60 -9.13
N PHE A 68 -0.60 -8.61 -8.50
CA PHE A 68 -2.04 -8.47 -8.49
C PHE A 68 -2.51 -7.96 -9.86
N ASP A 69 -3.59 -8.56 -10.36
CA ASP A 69 -4.22 -8.14 -11.62
C ASP A 69 -4.56 -6.64 -11.56
N GLN A 70 -4.00 -5.86 -12.49
CA GLN A 70 -4.14 -4.42 -12.52
C GLN A 70 -5.57 -3.96 -12.92
N GLN A 71 -6.40 -4.89 -13.39
CA GLN A 71 -7.78 -4.63 -13.76
C GLN A 71 -8.79 -5.05 -12.66
N VAL A 72 -8.30 -5.58 -11.53
CA VAL A 72 -9.13 -6.00 -10.38
C VAL A 72 -8.85 -5.07 -9.20
N ALA A 73 -9.82 -4.23 -8.85
CA ALA A 73 -9.65 -3.20 -7.81
C ALA A 73 -9.35 -3.77 -6.42
N GLN A 74 -9.98 -4.89 -6.01
CA GLN A 74 -9.72 -5.52 -4.72
C GLN A 74 -8.66 -6.60 -4.83
N ASN A 75 -7.53 -6.39 -4.17
CA ASN A 75 -6.45 -7.37 -4.12
C ASN A 75 -6.83 -8.54 -3.20
N SER A 76 -6.55 -9.75 -3.66
CA SER A 76 -6.76 -10.98 -2.92
C SER A 76 -5.84 -12.08 -3.47
N PRO A 77 -5.67 -13.22 -2.78
CA PRO A 77 -4.95 -14.35 -3.35
C PRO A 77 -5.50 -14.84 -4.71
N LYS A 78 -6.81 -14.57 -4.98
CA LYS A 78 -7.47 -14.95 -6.25
C LYS A 78 -7.17 -14.00 -7.40
N SER A 79 -6.74 -12.77 -7.12
CA SER A 79 -6.36 -11.79 -8.15
C SER A 79 -4.85 -11.78 -8.43
N ILE A 80 -4.08 -12.75 -7.89
CA ILE A 80 -2.67 -12.91 -8.22
C ILE A 80 -2.53 -13.57 -9.58
N VAL A 81 -1.80 -12.92 -10.47
CA VAL A 81 -1.55 -13.34 -11.85
C VAL A 81 -0.06 -13.51 -12.12
N PRO A 82 0.32 -14.30 -13.16
CA PRO A 82 1.70 -14.40 -13.62
C PRO A 82 2.31 -13.04 -13.99
N ASP A 83 3.62 -12.88 -13.66
CA ASP A 83 4.46 -11.79 -14.16
C ASP A 83 5.79 -12.41 -14.66
N LEU A 84 6.94 -12.22 -14.03
CA LEU A 84 8.18 -12.91 -14.42
C LEU A 84 8.14 -14.42 -14.19
N ALA A 85 7.32 -14.91 -13.28
CA ALA A 85 6.98 -16.33 -13.15
C ALA A 85 5.71 -16.64 -13.95
N MET A 86 5.79 -17.58 -14.89
CA MET A 86 4.65 -18.03 -15.72
C MET A 86 3.70 -18.93 -14.95
N ARG A 87 4.23 -19.74 -14.04
CA ARG A 87 3.52 -20.72 -13.23
C ARG A 87 4.29 -21.02 -11.96
N TRP A 88 3.58 -21.52 -10.96
CA TRP A 88 4.17 -21.93 -9.68
C TRP A 88 3.43 -23.12 -9.08
N ALA A 89 4.10 -23.85 -8.21
CA ALA A 89 3.53 -24.96 -7.47
C ALA A 89 4.16 -25.06 -6.08
N TRP A 90 3.33 -25.41 -5.10
CA TRP A 90 3.77 -25.76 -3.76
C TRP A 90 3.99 -27.26 -3.65
N ASN A 91 4.96 -27.67 -2.83
CA ASN A 91 5.05 -29.06 -2.40
C ASN A 91 3.87 -29.40 -1.45
N GLU A 92 3.67 -30.68 -1.14
CA GLU A 92 2.55 -31.14 -0.29
C GLU A 92 2.60 -30.54 1.11
N GLU A 93 3.77 -30.30 1.67
CA GLU A 93 3.98 -29.72 3.00
C GLU A 93 3.77 -28.20 3.02
N GLY A 94 3.64 -27.53 1.89
CA GLY A 94 3.49 -26.07 1.80
C GLY A 94 4.75 -25.31 2.23
N THR A 95 5.92 -25.94 2.16
CA THR A 95 7.22 -25.38 2.57
C THR A 95 8.17 -25.08 1.43
N GLU A 96 7.85 -25.51 0.22
CA GLU A 96 8.65 -25.20 -0.98
C GLU A 96 7.75 -24.72 -2.12
N LEU A 97 8.07 -23.53 -2.63
CA LEU A 97 7.40 -22.91 -3.78
C LEU A 97 8.34 -22.92 -4.97
N THR A 98 8.04 -23.74 -5.97
CA THR A 98 8.77 -23.77 -7.24
C THR A 98 8.09 -22.87 -8.26
N MET A 99 8.86 -22.05 -8.97
CA MET A 99 8.38 -21.11 -9.99
C MET A 99 9.15 -21.29 -11.29
N SER A 100 8.41 -21.45 -12.41
CA SER A 100 9.00 -21.44 -13.77
C SER A 100 8.95 -20.01 -14.31
N LEU A 101 10.08 -19.50 -14.79
CA LEU A 101 10.27 -18.11 -15.19
C LEU A 101 10.06 -17.90 -16.69
N GLN A 102 9.67 -16.66 -17.06
CA GLN A 102 9.57 -16.20 -18.44
C GLN A 102 10.94 -16.27 -19.13
N ARG A 103 10.94 -16.68 -20.40
CA ARG A 103 12.15 -16.73 -21.25
C ARG A 103 12.21 -15.49 -22.14
N GLY A 104 13.43 -15.07 -22.49
CA GLY A 104 13.65 -13.96 -23.41
C GLY A 104 13.40 -12.57 -22.83
N VAL A 105 13.11 -12.45 -21.52
CA VAL A 105 13.01 -11.16 -20.82
C VAL A 105 14.40 -10.52 -20.75
N LYS A 106 14.45 -9.21 -20.99
CA LYS A 106 15.66 -8.40 -20.90
C LYS A 106 15.50 -7.29 -19.86
N TRP A 107 16.56 -6.99 -19.15
CA TRP A 107 16.70 -5.79 -18.37
C TRP A 107 16.71 -4.57 -19.29
N HIS A 108 16.44 -3.38 -18.75
CA HIS A 108 16.41 -2.12 -19.53
C HIS A 108 17.74 -1.80 -20.20
N ASP A 109 18.85 -2.33 -19.73
CA ASP A 109 20.19 -2.23 -20.31
C ASP A 109 20.51 -3.32 -21.35
N GLY A 110 19.56 -4.22 -21.62
CA GLY A 110 19.67 -5.27 -22.62
C GLY A 110 20.22 -6.59 -22.11
N GLN A 111 20.69 -6.69 -20.86
CA GLN A 111 21.14 -7.97 -20.26
C GLN A 111 19.96 -8.94 -20.10
N PRO A 112 20.17 -10.26 -20.22
CA PRO A 112 19.11 -11.24 -20.03
C PRO A 112 18.71 -11.37 -18.56
N PHE A 113 17.40 -11.52 -18.30
CA PHE A 113 16.86 -11.90 -17.01
C PHE A 113 16.94 -13.42 -16.84
N THR A 114 17.39 -13.88 -15.68
CA THR A 114 17.51 -15.31 -15.33
C THR A 114 17.10 -15.59 -13.88
N ALA A 115 17.04 -16.87 -13.53
CA ALA A 115 16.82 -17.34 -12.15
C ALA A 115 17.85 -16.81 -11.14
N ASN A 116 19.07 -16.48 -11.62
CA ASN A 116 20.11 -15.91 -10.77
C ASN A 116 19.72 -14.52 -10.25
N ASP A 117 19.01 -13.70 -11.03
CA ASP A 117 18.54 -12.39 -10.60
C ASP A 117 17.51 -12.52 -9.48
N VAL A 118 16.64 -13.51 -9.55
CA VAL A 118 15.68 -13.84 -8.49
C VAL A 118 16.45 -14.22 -7.22
N LYS A 119 17.38 -15.15 -7.31
CA LYS A 119 18.20 -15.57 -6.17
C LYS A 119 18.93 -14.38 -5.55
N CYS A 120 19.61 -13.56 -6.36
CA CYS A 120 20.32 -12.35 -5.91
C CYS A 120 19.41 -11.40 -5.15
N THR A 121 18.19 -11.17 -5.65
CA THR A 121 17.23 -10.26 -5.02
C THR A 121 16.87 -10.72 -3.60
N TRP A 122 16.51 -12.01 -3.44
CA TRP A 122 16.13 -12.51 -2.11
C TRP A 122 17.33 -12.75 -1.19
N ASP A 123 18.52 -13.03 -1.74
CA ASP A 123 19.76 -13.02 -0.94
C ASP A 123 20.08 -11.60 -0.41
N LEU A 124 19.83 -10.57 -1.22
CA LEU A 124 19.95 -9.17 -0.81
C LEU A 124 18.93 -8.83 0.30
N LEU A 125 17.65 -9.16 0.11
CA LEU A 125 16.58 -8.91 1.07
C LEU A 125 16.76 -9.65 2.40
N THR A 126 17.32 -10.86 2.38
CA THR A 126 17.59 -11.66 3.58
C THR A 126 18.97 -11.41 4.19
N GLY A 127 19.78 -10.52 3.57
CA GLY A 127 21.11 -10.14 4.06
C GLY A 127 22.20 -11.17 3.80
N ARG A 128 21.96 -12.16 2.91
CA ARG A 128 22.95 -13.18 2.51
C ARG A 128 23.87 -12.72 1.38
N SER A 129 23.49 -11.65 0.66
CA SER A 129 24.33 -11.05 -0.38
C SER A 129 25.53 -10.32 0.21
N ASN A 130 26.61 -10.20 -0.57
CA ASN A 130 27.75 -9.32 -0.28
C ASN A 130 27.35 -7.85 -0.42
N ASP A 131 26.46 -7.51 -1.34
CA ASP A 131 25.85 -6.20 -1.44
C ASP A 131 24.82 -5.99 -0.31
N LYS A 132 24.61 -4.74 0.08
CA LYS A 132 23.74 -4.40 1.22
C LYS A 132 22.79 -3.26 0.88
N LEU A 133 21.53 -3.43 1.28
CA LEU A 133 20.60 -2.33 1.34
C LEU A 133 20.97 -1.39 2.49
N ARG A 134 20.90 -0.08 2.28
CA ARG A 134 21.06 0.94 3.33
C ARG A 134 20.04 0.75 4.45
N ILE A 135 18.81 0.44 4.07
CA ILE A 135 17.67 0.13 4.92
C ILE A 135 16.89 -0.98 4.23
N ASN A 136 16.35 -1.93 5.00
CA ASN A 136 15.50 -2.99 4.47
C ASN A 136 14.19 -3.06 5.26
N PRO A 137 13.18 -2.26 4.90
CA PRO A 137 11.92 -2.18 5.64
C PRO A 137 11.14 -3.49 5.67
N ARG A 138 11.29 -4.33 4.64
CA ARG A 138 10.54 -5.58 4.46
C ARG A 138 11.31 -6.84 4.82
N ARG A 139 12.43 -6.70 5.52
CA ARG A 139 13.23 -7.87 5.95
C ARG A 139 12.39 -8.92 6.69
N SER A 140 11.52 -8.46 7.60
CA SER A 140 10.69 -9.34 8.43
C SER A 140 9.70 -10.20 7.63
N TRP A 141 9.33 -9.80 6.42
CA TRP A 141 8.48 -10.61 5.53
C TRP A 141 9.13 -11.94 5.14
N TYR A 142 10.45 -11.95 5.09
CA TYR A 142 11.27 -13.07 4.62
C TYR A 142 12.02 -13.79 5.74
N ASP A 143 11.70 -13.56 7.01
CA ASP A 143 12.33 -14.25 8.15
C ASP A 143 12.07 -15.76 8.13
N ASN A 144 10.97 -16.17 7.52
CA ASN A 144 10.61 -17.58 7.29
C ASN A 144 11.31 -18.19 6.07
N LEU A 145 11.95 -17.39 5.21
CA LEU A 145 12.64 -17.88 4.02
C LEU A 145 14.00 -18.49 4.39
N GLU A 146 14.14 -19.79 4.18
CA GLU A 146 15.38 -20.51 4.44
C GLU A 146 16.38 -20.36 3.31
N ALA A 147 15.93 -20.57 2.05
CA ALA A 147 16.80 -20.50 0.88
C ALA A 147 16.03 -20.16 -0.39
N VAL A 148 16.73 -19.59 -1.37
CA VAL A 148 16.31 -19.54 -2.76
C VAL A 148 17.36 -20.29 -3.59
N THR A 149 16.92 -21.31 -4.33
CA THR A 149 17.78 -22.12 -5.19
C THR A 149 17.37 -21.97 -6.65
N THR A 150 18.35 -21.97 -7.55
CA THR A 150 18.12 -21.96 -8.99
C THR A 150 18.15 -23.39 -9.54
N ILE A 151 17.23 -23.70 -10.46
CA ILE A 151 17.16 -24.96 -11.18
C ILE A 151 17.35 -24.62 -12.67
N GLY A 152 18.62 -24.54 -13.10
CA GLY A 152 18.98 -23.95 -14.40
C GLY A 152 18.65 -22.45 -14.44
N ASP A 153 18.51 -21.89 -15.65
CA ASP A 153 18.37 -20.45 -15.86
C ASP A 153 16.93 -19.92 -15.69
N PHE A 154 15.91 -20.80 -15.70
CA PHE A 154 14.51 -20.39 -15.78
C PHE A 154 13.59 -21.09 -14.79
N GLU A 155 14.15 -21.58 -13.69
CA GLU A 155 13.34 -22.11 -12.60
C GLU A 155 14.01 -21.81 -11.26
N VAL A 156 13.19 -21.44 -10.25
CA VAL A 156 13.64 -21.17 -8.88
C VAL A 156 12.75 -21.90 -7.89
N ALA A 157 13.33 -22.29 -6.75
CA ALA A 157 12.60 -22.81 -5.62
C ALA A 157 12.87 -21.96 -4.38
N PHE A 158 11.80 -21.52 -3.72
CA PHE A 158 11.81 -20.83 -2.43
C PHE A 158 11.51 -21.86 -1.34
N ARG A 159 12.47 -22.11 -0.47
CA ARG A 159 12.29 -23.02 0.67
C ARG A 159 12.03 -22.21 1.93
N LEU A 160 10.92 -22.51 2.59
CA LEU A 160 10.46 -21.92 3.83
C LEU A 160 10.75 -22.85 5.00
N LYS A 161 11.04 -22.30 6.18
CA LYS A 161 11.23 -23.06 7.42
C LYS A 161 9.92 -23.71 7.89
N ARG A 162 8.75 -23.15 7.51
CA ARG A 162 7.41 -23.61 7.86
C ARG A 162 6.41 -23.12 6.80
N PRO A 163 5.21 -23.73 6.70
CA PRO A 163 4.16 -23.20 5.81
C PRO A 163 3.83 -21.74 6.11
N GLN A 164 3.56 -20.97 5.05
CA GLN A 164 3.18 -19.56 5.13
C GLN A 164 2.25 -19.22 3.96
N PRO A 165 0.91 -19.28 4.18
CA PRO A 165 -0.08 -19.03 3.13
C PRO A 165 0.05 -17.66 2.46
N SER A 166 0.52 -16.65 3.20
CA SER A 166 0.72 -15.29 2.71
C SER A 166 1.91 -15.13 1.77
N PHE A 167 2.84 -16.09 1.69
CA PHE A 167 4.12 -15.90 1.00
C PHE A 167 3.94 -15.46 -0.47
N LEU A 168 3.00 -16.08 -1.19
CA LEU A 168 2.71 -15.69 -2.58
C LEU A 168 2.11 -14.27 -2.65
N THR A 169 1.28 -13.88 -1.70
CA THR A 169 0.71 -12.53 -1.55
C THR A 169 1.81 -11.48 -1.34
N LEU A 170 2.82 -11.80 -0.53
CA LEU A 170 3.97 -10.92 -0.31
C LEU A 170 4.83 -10.78 -1.58
N LEU A 171 4.99 -11.86 -2.37
CA LEU A 171 5.69 -11.80 -3.66
C LEU A 171 4.92 -10.97 -4.71
N ALA A 172 3.60 -10.88 -4.61
CA ALA A 172 2.76 -10.09 -5.51
C ALA A 172 2.74 -8.59 -5.16
N SER A 173 3.22 -8.20 -3.98
CA SER A 173 3.28 -6.80 -3.57
C SER A 173 4.06 -5.93 -4.55
N GLY A 174 3.58 -4.72 -4.81
CA GLY A 174 4.32 -3.71 -5.58
C GLY A 174 5.71 -3.36 -5.00
N TRP A 175 5.98 -3.83 -3.78
CA TRP A 175 7.27 -3.69 -3.11
C TRP A 175 8.19 -4.92 -3.23
N SER A 176 7.82 -5.92 -4.01
CA SER A 176 8.60 -7.15 -4.23
C SER A 176 9.13 -7.26 -5.66
N PRO A 177 9.74 -6.19 -6.24
CA PRO A 177 10.33 -6.27 -7.56
C PRO A 177 11.55 -7.19 -7.57
N VAL A 178 11.84 -7.78 -8.72
CA VAL A 178 13.13 -8.43 -8.95
C VAL A 178 14.16 -7.38 -9.37
N TYR A 179 15.35 -7.43 -8.78
CA TYR A 179 16.47 -6.56 -9.10
C TYR A 179 17.53 -7.28 -9.96
N PRO A 180 18.22 -6.57 -10.86
CA PRO A 180 19.31 -7.15 -11.65
C PRO A 180 20.51 -7.48 -10.77
N CYS A 181 21.03 -8.70 -10.89
CA CYS A 181 22.17 -9.17 -10.11
C CYS A 181 23.49 -8.43 -10.46
N HIS A 182 23.57 -7.92 -11.67
CA HIS A 182 24.76 -7.22 -12.20
C HIS A 182 24.81 -5.72 -11.85
N VAL A 183 23.74 -5.15 -11.25
CA VAL A 183 23.68 -3.74 -10.85
C VAL A 183 23.74 -3.64 -9.33
N PRO A 184 24.71 -2.90 -8.76
CA PRO A 184 24.78 -2.68 -7.32
C PRO A 184 23.50 -2.02 -6.77
N ALA A 185 23.00 -2.48 -5.62
CA ALA A 185 21.78 -1.95 -5.00
C ALA A 185 21.84 -0.43 -4.76
N ARG A 186 23.02 0.12 -4.49
CA ARG A 186 23.22 1.57 -4.30
C ARG A 186 22.89 2.38 -5.57
N ASP A 187 23.11 1.82 -6.76
CA ASP A 187 22.94 2.54 -8.03
C ASP A 187 21.44 2.64 -8.38
N MET A 188 20.62 1.71 -7.88
CA MET A 188 19.17 1.74 -7.97
C MET A 188 18.53 2.97 -7.30
N ARG A 189 19.26 3.67 -6.44
CA ARG A 189 18.78 4.89 -5.75
C ARG A 189 18.60 6.07 -6.70
N THR A 190 19.41 6.12 -7.76
CA THR A 190 19.44 7.24 -8.72
C THR A 190 19.13 6.82 -10.15
N HIS A 191 19.43 5.57 -10.52
CA HIS A 191 19.26 5.01 -11.85
C HIS A 191 18.66 3.60 -11.78
N PRO A 192 17.37 3.48 -11.42
CA PRO A 192 16.73 2.17 -11.32
C PRO A 192 16.64 1.50 -12.69
N ILE A 193 17.11 0.25 -12.76
CA ILE A 193 17.04 -0.64 -13.92
C ILE A 193 16.11 -1.79 -13.60
N GLY A 194 15.06 -1.97 -14.40
CA GLY A 194 14.08 -3.04 -14.25
C GLY A 194 13.86 -3.81 -15.54
N THR A 195 12.86 -4.67 -15.54
CA THR A 195 12.33 -5.38 -16.69
C THR A 195 10.96 -4.87 -17.12
N GLY A 196 10.49 -3.81 -16.46
CA GLY A 196 9.13 -3.30 -16.53
C GLY A 196 8.76 -2.60 -17.84
N PRO A 197 7.48 -2.21 -17.96
CA PRO A 197 6.94 -1.57 -19.17
C PRO A 197 7.55 -0.20 -19.48
N PHE A 198 8.12 0.47 -18.47
CA PHE A 198 8.73 1.78 -18.66
C PHE A 198 10.16 1.80 -18.15
N LYS A 199 11.04 2.53 -18.88
CA LYS A 199 12.43 2.80 -18.51
C LYS A 199 12.51 4.13 -17.76
N PHE A 200 13.30 4.17 -16.70
CA PHE A 200 13.59 5.40 -15.97
C PHE A 200 14.35 6.39 -16.86
N VAL A 201 13.96 7.67 -16.81
CA VAL A 201 14.59 8.78 -17.56
C VAL A 201 15.29 9.73 -16.60
N GLU A 202 14.52 10.33 -15.67
CA GLU A 202 15.08 11.29 -14.72
C GLU A 202 14.27 11.38 -13.43
N PHE A 203 14.95 11.77 -12.37
CA PHE A 203 14.36 12.25 -11.14
C PHE A 203 15.05 13.55 -10.74
N LYS A 204 14.29 14.64 -10.75
CA LYS A 204 14.68 15.94 -10.18
C LYS A 204 13.90 16.18 -8.90
N PRO A 205 14.57 16.14 -7.73
CA PRO A 205 13.91 16.29 -6.44
C PRO A 205 13.05 17.56 -6.38
N ASN A 206 11.81 17.41 -5.89
CA ASN A 206 10.78 18.44 -5.78
C ASN A 206 10.32 19.08 -7.12
N GLU A 207 10.68 18.49 -8.26
CA GLU A 207 10.29 18.98 -9.57
C GLU A 207 9.54 17.91 -10.36
N VAL A 208 10.23 16.83 -10.76
CA VAL A 208 9.66 15.86 -11.72
C VAL A 208 10.32 14.48 -11.62
N ILE A 209 9.51 13.45 -11.91
CA ILE A 209 9.98 12.09 -12.22
C ILE A 209 9.44 11.74 -13.60
N ARG A 210 10.29 11.19 -14.48
CA ARG A 210 9.90 10.76 -15.84
C ARG A 210 10.32 9.34 -16.12
N VAL A 211 9.42 8.62 -16.77
CA VAL A 211 9.68 7.30 -17.34
C VAL A 211 9.20 7.29 -18.80
N THR A 212 9.89 6.53 -19.65
CA THR A 212 9.54 6.38 -21.07
C THR A 212 9.22 4.92 -21.39
N ARG A 213 8.45 4.68 -22.44
CA ARG A 213 8.14 3.34 -22.94
C ARG A 213 9.39 2.48 -23.07
N ASN A 214 9.31 1.23 -22.60
CA ASN A 214 10.28 0.20 -22.93
C ASN A 214 9.89 -0.46 -24.28
N PRO A 215 10.60 -0.20 -25.37
CA PRO A 215 10.25 -0.75 -26.69
C PRO A 215 10.47 -2.27 -26.76
N ASP A 216 11.33 -2.82 -25.88
CA ASP A 216 11.64 -4.23 -25.79
C ASP A 216 10.85 -4.95 -24.68
N TYR A 217 9.69 -4.38 -24.28
CA TYR A 217 8.90 -4.98 -23.21
C TYR A 217 8.37 -6.34 -23.64
N TRP A 218 8.57 -7.32 -22.79
CA TRP A 218 8.33 -8.74 -23.10
C TRP A 218 6.84 -9.12 -23.17
N LYS A 219 5.90 -8.31 -22.64
CA LYS A 219 4.46 -8.51 -22.81
C LYS A 219 3.99 -7.86 -24.12
N PRO A 220 3.50 -8.65 -25.10
CA PRO A 220 3.13 -8.12 -26.42
C PRO A 220 2.05 -7.04 -26.34
N GLY A 221 2.20 -5.97 -27.12
CA GLY A 221 1.23 -4.88 -27.21
C GLY A 221 1.24 -3.88 -26.06
N ARG A 222 2.08 -4.09 -25.05
CA ARG A 222 2.23 -3.23 -23.88
C ARG A 222 3.61 -2.59 -23.81
N PRO A 223 3.76 -1.49 -23.08
CA PRO A 223 2.71 -0.60 -22.60
C PRO A 223 2.08 0.19 -23.75
N HIS A 224 0.89 0.78 -23.53
CA HIS A 224 0.22 1.60 -24.56
C HIS A 224 0.76 3.02 -24.60
N LEU A 225 1.12 3.60 -23.44
CA LEU A 225 1.67 4.96 -23.32
C LEU A 225 3.10 5.05 -23.86
N ASP A 226 3.50 6.23 -24.35
CA ASP A 226 4.90 6.55 -24.67
C ASP A 226 5.72 6.87 -23.43
N GLY A 227 5.08 7.24 -22.34
CA GLY A 227 5.73 7.57 -21.08
C GLY A 227 4.77 8.10 -20.03
N ILE A 228 5.33 8.36 -18.84
CA ILE A 228 4.59 8.98 -17.74
C ILE A 228 5.45 10.11 -17.17
N GLU A 229 4.82 11.26 -16.93
CA GLU A 229 5.43 12.41 -16.28
C GLU A 229 4.71 12.71 -14.96
N TRP A 230 5.47 12.64 -13.87
CA TRP A 230 5.02 12.96 -12.53
C TRP A 230 5.56 14.31 -12.11
N THR A 231 4.73 15.38 -12.18
CA THR A 231 5.11 16.70 -11.67
C THR A 231 4.94 16.74 -10.16
N ILE A 232 6.02 16.99 -9.42
CA ILE A 232 5.99 17.00 -7.94
C ILE A 232 5.46 18.35 -7.46
N VAL A 233 4.27 18.34 -6.86
CA VAL A 233 3.58 19.52 -6.31
C VAL A 233 3.00 19.17 -4.94
N LYS A 234 3.62 19.67 -3.87
CA LYS A 234 3.21 19.37 -2.48
C LYS A 234 1.86 20.01 -2.11
N ASP A 235 1.59 21.20 -2.64
CA ASP A 235 0.34 21.93 -2.38
C ASP A 235 -0.85 21.30 -3.11
N THR A 236 -1.87 20.92 -2.33
CA THR A 236 -3.08 20.24 -2.84
C THR A 236 -3.93 21.13 -3.74
N SER A 237 -4.00 22.45 -3.46
CA SER A 237 -4.78 23.40 -4.27
C SER A 237 -4.13 23.58 -5.64
N THR A 238 -2.81 23.67 -5.69
CA THR A 238 -2.05 23.76 -6.96
C THR A 238 -2.23 22.49 -7.80
N ARG A 239 -2.25 21.28 -7.19
CA ARG A 239 -2.55 20.04 -7.93
C ARG A 239 -3.96 20.06 -8.50
N LEU A 240 -4.96 20.48 -7.70
CA LEU A 240 -6.34 20.63 -8.15
C LEU A 240 -6.43 21.57 -9.36
N LEU A 241 -5.84 22.75 -9.26
CA LEU A 241 -5.84 23.74 -10.35
C LEU A 241 -5.13 23.21 -11.61
N SER A 242 -4.05 22.45 -11.46
CA SER A 242 -3.37 21.79 -12.57
C SER A 242 -4.28 20.80 -13.31
N PHE A 243 -5.05 19.99 -12.56
CA PHE A 243 -6.03 19.06 -13.13
C PHE A 243 -7.18 19.81 -13.81
N ILE A 244 -7.78 20.81 -13.15
CA ILE A 244 -8.88 21.61 -13.72
C ILE A 244 -8.44 22.29 -15.02
N ALA A 245 -7.23 22.85 -15.06
CA ALA A 245 -6.67 23.52 -16.24
C ALA A 245 -6.21 22.57 -17.36
N GLY A 246 -6.38 21.24 -17.22
CA GLY A 246 -5.96 20.26 -18.22
C GLY A 246 -4.45 20.06 -18.35
N ARG A 247 -3.67 20.52 -17.37
CA ARG A 247 -2.21 20.31 -17.34
C ARG A 247 -1.84 18.93 -16.75
N ALA A 248 -2.76 18.30 -16.02
CA ALA A 248 -2.66 16.93 -15.55
C ALA A 248 -3.84 16.12 -16.07
N ASP A 249 -3.58 14.88 -16.50
CA ASP A 249 -4.56 13.93 -17.01
C ASP A 249 -5.20 13.11 -15.89
N ALA A 250 -4.47 12.92 -14.78
CA ALA A 250 -4.93 12.24 -13.58
C ALA A 250 -4.52 13.00 -12.31
N TYR A 251 -5.41 12.99 -11.31
CA TYR A 251 -5.19 13.58 -10.00
C TYR A 251 -5.46 12.55 -8.91
N PHE A 252 -4.39 12.09 -8.27
CA PHE A 252 -4.42 11.14 -7.17
C PHE A 252 -4.50 11.85 -5.82
N GLY A 253 -5.37 11.36 -4.91
CA GLY A 253 -5.52 11.91 -3.58
C GLY A 253 -6.33 13.22 -3.55
N VAL A 254 -7.38 13.27 -4.35
CA VAL A 254 -8.42 14.31 -4.28
C VAL A 254 -9.11 14.22 -2.92
N THR A 255 -9.30 15.34 -2.24
CA THR A 255 -10.08 15.40 -0.99
C THR A 255 -11.57 15.57 -1.28
N PHE A 256 -12.44 15.25 -0.31
CA PHE A 256 -13.90 15.43 -0.49
C PHE A 256 -14.31 16.87 -0.84
N PRO A 257 -13.79 17.92 -0.18
CA PRO A 257 -14.04 19.30 -0.62
C PRO A 257 -13.62 19.55 -2.07
N GLN A 258 -12.44 19.06 -2.47
CA GLN A 258 -11.94 19.23 -3.84
C GLN A 258 -12.74 18.45 -4.89
N LEU A 259 -13.35 17.32 -4.53
CA LEU A 259 -14.21 16.53 -5.43
C LEU A 259 -15.39 17.38 -5.93
N GLN A 260 -15.97 18.23 -5.06
CA GLN A 260 -17.06 19.12 -5.47
C GLN A 260 -16.58 20.14 -6.51
N ASP A 261 -15.36 20.66 -6.34
CA ASP A 261 -14.76 21.57 -7.32
C ASP A 261 -14.46 20.86 -8.65
N VAL A 262 -13.95 19.63 -8.60
CA VAL A 262 -13.72 18.81 -9.81
C VAL A 262 -15.05 18.58 -10.53
N LYS A 263 -16.09 18.11 -9.84
CA LYS A 263 -17.41 17.84 -10.46
C LYS A 263 -18.04 19.09 -11.08
N ARG A 264 -17.81 20.27 -10.50
CA ARG A 264 -18.33 21.52 -11.02
C ARG A 264 -17.56 22.04 -12.25
N GLN A 265 -16.21 21.93 -12.23
CA GLN A 265 -15.36 22.56 -13.24
C GLN A 265 -14.89 21.59 -14.33
N VAL A 266 -14.95 20.29 -14.07
CA VAL A 266 -14.61 19.18 -14.98
C VAL A 266 -15.69 18.11 -14.86
N PRO A 267 -16.92 18.41 -15.32
CA PRO A 267 -18.09 17.53 -15.06
C PRO A 267 -18.00 16.16 -15.72
N ASP A 268 -17.15 16.02 -16.74
CA ASP A 268 -16.88 14.77 -17.46
C ASP A 268 -15.74 13.94 -16.82
N ALA A 269 -15.07 14.45 -15.77
CA ALA A 269 -14.04 13.69 -15.08
C ALA A 269 -14.58 12.40 -14.46
N VAL A 270 -13.88 11.31 -14.65
CA VAL A 270 -14.17 10.02 -14.00
C VAL A 270 -13.42 9.98 -12.69
N CYS A 271 -14.15 9.84 -11.58
CA CYS A 271 -13.56 9.81 -10.23
C CYS A 271 -13.94 8.52 -9.53
N ASP A 272 -12.91 7.78 -9.07
CA ASP A 272 -13.05 6.58 -8.24
C ASP A 272 -12.93 6.99 -6.78
N ASP A 273 -13.84 6.51 -5.93
CA ASP A 273 -13.88 6.74 -4.48
C ASP A 273 -13.78 5.39 -3.76
N PHE A 274 -12.79 5.24 -2.88
CA PHE A 274 -12.46 3.99 -2.20
C PHE A 274 -11.90 4.24 -0.81
N LEU A 275 -12.02 3.28 0.12
CA LEU A 275 -11.32 3.35 1.39
C LEU A 275 -9.82 3.11 1.15
N VAL A 276 -8.99 3.94 1.76
CA VAL A 276 -7.52 3.77 1.69
C VAL A 276 -7.10 2.86 2.82
N ASN A 277 -6.41 1.76 2.51
CA ASN A 277 -5.88 0.82 3.50
C ASN A 277 -4.75 1.40 4.36
N GLY A 278 -4.91 2.64 4.78
CA GLY A 278 -3.96 3.39 5.57
C GLY A 278 -4.62 4.05 6.77
N SER A 279 -4.35 3.50 7.96
CA SER A 279 -4.82 4.08 9.22
C SER A 279 -4.02 5.33 9.57
N ARG A 280 -4.71 6.41 9.97
CA ARG A 280 -4.09 7.49 10.74
C ARG A 280 -4.01 7.01 12.16
N ASN A 281 -2.84 7.11 12.76
CA ASN A 281 -2.62 6.58 14.09
C ASN A 281 -1.74 7.48 14.95
N LEU A 282 -2.01 7.43 16.24
CA LEU A 282 -1.18 8.03 17.28
C LEU A 282 0.05 7.14 17.51
N ILE A 283 1.24 7.67 17.31
CA ILE A 283 2.47 7.01 17.70
C ILE A 283 3.06 7.67 18.94
N VAL A 284 3.37 6.85 19.93
CA VAL A 284 3.95 7.29 21.21
C VAL A 284 5.22 6.49 21.43
N ASN A 285 6.33 7.18 21.66
CA ASN A 285 7.59 6.52 21.99
C ASN A 285 7.52 6.00 23.44
N ARG A 286 7.40 4.70 23.59
CA ARG A 286 7.26 4.01 24.89
C ARG A 286 8.52 4.06 25.76
N SER A 287 9.65 4.52 25.20
CA SER A 287 10.91 4.69 25.95
C SER A 287 11.16 6.14 26.39
N ALA A 288 10.28 7.08 26.00
CA ALA A 288 10.47 8.50 26.28
C ALA A 288 9.59 8.95 27.46
N ALA A 289 10.20 9.43 28.54
CA ALA A 289 9.47 10.01 29.66
C ALA A 289 8.64 11.24 29.22
N PRO A 290 7.42 11.41 29.75
CA PRO A 290 6.74 10.57 30.73
C PRO A 290 5.92 9.40 30.11
N PHE A 291 6.02 9.15 28.81
CA PHE A 291 5.23 8.17 28.07
C PHE A 291 5.77 6.74 28.13
N ASP A 292 6.83 6.49 28.89
CA ASP A 292 7.21 5.19 29.41
C ASP A 292 6.13 4.63 30.38
N ASN A 293 5.35 5.52 31.02
CA ASN A 293 4.19 5.15 31.81
C ASN A 293 3.00 4.69 30.91
N PRO A 294 2.49 3.44 31.07
CA PRO A 294 1.38 2.93 30.27
C PRO A 294 0.06 3.67 30.50
N GLU A 295 -0.21 4.16 31.73
CA GLU A 295 -1.47 4.83 32.04
C GLU A 295 -1.59 6.17 31.28
N LEU A 296 -0.47 6.91 31.13
CA LEU A 296 -0.47 8.14 30.33
C LEU A 296 -0.73 7.88 28.84
N ARG A 297 -0.23 6.77 28.31
CA ARG A 297 -0.55 6.34 26.94
C ARG A 297 -2.02 5.96 26.81
N HIS A 298 -2.56 5.25 27.80
CA HIS A 298 -3.98 4.88 27.84
C HIS A 298 -4.88 6.12 27.87
N ALA A 299 -4.57 7.12 28.67
CA ALA A 299 -5.29 8.40 28.71
C ALA A 299 -5.35 9.08 27.33
N MET A 300 -4.23 9.04 26.57
CA MET A 300 -4.22 9.58 25.20
C MET A 300 -5.13 8.77 24.26
N SER A 301 -5.15 7.45 24.37
CA SER A 301 -6.02 6.58 23.57
C SER A 301 -7.51 6.81 23.89
N LEU A 302 -7.85 6.95 25.16
CA LEU A 302 -9.22 7.24 25.61
C LEU A 302 -9.74 8.59 25.11
N THR A 303 -8.87 9.59 24.91
CA THR A 303 -9.31 10.93 24.48
C THR A 303 -9.73 11.01 23.02
N LEU A 304 -9.36 10.01 22.19
CA LEU A 304 -9.57 10.03 20.75
C LEU A 304 -11.06 10.01 20.39
N ASP A 305 -11.57 11.11 19.86
CA ASP A 305 -12.87 11.18 19.20
C ASP A 305 -12.69 10.90 17.70
N ARG A 306 -12.80 9.64 17.33
CA ARG A 306 -12.57 9.15 15.98
C ARG A 306 -13.60 9.68 14.98
N GLN A 307 -14.86 9.84 15.44
CA GLN A 307 -15.92 10.39 14.59
C GLN A 307 -15.63 11.83 14.21
N ALA A 308 -15.17 12.66 15.17
CA ALA A 308 -14.79 14.05 14.89
C ALA A 308 -13.68 14.15 13.82
N PHE A 309 -12.72 13.23 13.79
CA PHE A 309 -11.73 13.18 12.69
C PHE A 309 -12.39 12.89 11.34
N ILE A 310 -13.31 11.91 11.29
CA ILE A 310 -14.03 11.56 10.06
C ILE A 310 -14.86 12.75 9.57
N ASP A 311 -15.56 13.44 10.48
CA ASP A 311 -16.43 14.57 10.14
C ASP A 311 -15.63 15.77 9.60
N ILE A 312 -14.49 16.09 10.24
CA ILE A 312 -13.66 17.23 9.84
C ILE A 312 -12.90 16.93 8.55
N MET A 313 -12.27 15.76 8.43
CA MET A 313 -11.40 15.46 7.31
C MET A 313 -12.15 14.94 6.08
N GLY A 314 -13.16 14.13 6.30
CA GLY A 314 -13.87 13.38 5.27
C GLY A 314 -15.31 13.82 5.06
N GLN A 315 -15.79 14.91 5.72
CA GLN A 315 -17.19 15.34 5.69
C GLN A 315 -18.16 14.19 6.03
N GLY A 316 -17.83 13.41 7.05
CA GLY A 316 -18.57 12.23 7.47
C GLY A 316 -18.22 10.95 6.68
N GLN A 317 -17.32 11.01 5.70
CA GLN A 317 -16.90 9.88 4.89
C GLN A 317 -15.55 9.32 5.37
N GLY A 318 -15.55 8.08 5.80
CA GLY A 318 -14.39 7.37 6.35
C GLY A 318 -14.83 6.16 7.14
N ALA A 319 -13.89 5.45 7.72
CA ALA A 319 -14.19 4.30 8.56
C ALA A 319 -13.37 4.31 9.85
N ILE A 320 -13.99 3.82 10.93
CA ILE A 320 -13.28 3.46 12.16
C ILE A 320 -12.84 2.01 12.02
N GLY A 321 -11.55 1.76 12.19
CA GLY A 321 -10.94 0.44 12.12
C GLY A 321 -9.90 0.25 13.20
N GLY A 322 -9.36 -0.96 13.28
CA GLY A 322 -8.20 -1.33 14.11
C GLY A 322 -6.91 -1.29 13.29
N PRO A 323 -5.90 -2.08 13.71
CA PRO A 323 -4.64 -2.23 12.99
C PRO A 323 -4.75 -2.73 11.54
N MET A 324 -5.80 -3.53 11.24
CA MET A 324 -6.14 -3.97 9.89
C MET A 324 -7.29 -3.15 9.32
N GLU A 325 -7.30 -2.98 8.00
CA GLU A 325 -8.39 -2.31 7.30
C GLU A 325 -9.74 -2.99 7.57
N PRO A 326 -10.79 -2.22 7.95
CA PRO A 326 -12.09 -2.80 8.25
C PRO A 326 -12.81 -3.29 6.98
N PRO A 327 -13.72 -4.29 7.10
CA PRO A 327 -14.57 -4.71 5.99
C PRO A 327 -15.55 -3.58 5.59
N PRO A 328 -16.07 -3.53 4.34
CA PRO A 328 -15.96 -4.60 3.32
C PRO A 328 -14.69 -4.54 2.46
N GLU A 329 -13.96 -3.43 2.46
CA GLU A 329 -12.76 -3.26 1.63
C GLU A 329 -11.62 -4.15 2.12
N GLY A 330 -11.32 -4.14 3.43
CA GLY A 330 -10.34 -5.03 4.06
C GLY A 330 -10.86 -6.45 4.24
N LEU A 331 -10.00 -7.44 4.04
CA LEU A 331 -10.34 -8.86 4.14
C LEU A 331 -10.22 -9.40 5.58
N TRP A 332 -9.45 -8.75 6.43
CA TRP A 332 -8.99 -9.30 7.70
C TRP A 332 -9.42 -8.51 8.93
N GLY A 333 -9.67 -7.21 8.79
CA GLY A 333 -9.92 -6.31 9.92
C GLY A 333 -11.12 -6.69 10.76
N MET A 334 -11.09 -6.28 12.02
CA MET A 334 -12.15 -6.50 12.97
C MET A 334 -13.41 -5.72 12.56
N PRO A 335 -14.60 -6.36 12.54
CA PRO A 335 -15.86 -5.67 12.29
C PRO A 335 -16.14 -4.55 13.30
N ALA A 336 -16.81 -3.49 12.84
CA ALA A 336 -17.11 -2.30 13.65
C ALA A 336 -17.83 -2.63 14.99
N GLU A 337 -18.74 -3.61 14.99
CA GLU A 337 -19.47 -4.01 16.20
C GLU A 337 -18.56 -4.63 17.27
N MET A 338 -17.51 -5.33 16.84
CA MET A 338 -16.51 -5.87 17.78
C MET A 338 -15.64 -4.75 18.34
N LEU A 339 -15.25 -3.77 17.52
CA LEU A 339 -14.47 -2.60 17.96
C LEU A 339 -15.22 -1.78 19.00
N LYS A 340 -16.52 -1.53 18.83
CA LYS A 340 -17.36 -0.78 19.77
C LYS A 340 -17.39 -1.39 21.19
N SER A 341 -17.10 -2.69 21.31
CA SER A 341 -17.05 -3.38 22.62
C SER A 341 -15.76 -3.08 23.41
N LEU A 342 -14.77 -2.43 22.79
CA LEU A 342 -13.49 -2.10 23.44
C LEU A 342 -13.57 -0.72 24.12
N SER A 343 -12.99 -0.59 25.32
CA SER A 343 -13.09 0.60 26.16
C SER A 343 -12.66 1.89 25.44
N ASN A 344 -11.56 1.86 24.72
CA ASN A 344 -11.01 3.00 23.98
C ASN A 344 -11.69 3.26 22.62
N TYR A 345 -12.68 2.43 22.24
CA TYR A 345 -13.56 2.61 21.07
C TYR A 345 -15.02 2.87 21.46
N GLY A 346 -15.34 2.87 22.75
CA GLY A 346 -16.68 3.13 23.26
C GLY A 346 -17.25 4.46 22.74
N VAL A 347 -18.56 4.50 22.54
CA VAL A 347 -19.25 5.63 21.87
C VAL A 347 -19.30 6.91 22.71
N ASP A 348 -19.24 6.81 24.05
CA ASP A 348 -19.27 7.98 24.94
C ASP A 348 -17.88 8.59 25.11
N VAL A 349 -17.56 9.53 24.22
CA VAL A 349 -16.29 10.28 24.25
C VAL A 349 -16.14 11.10 25.52
N SER A 350 -17.25 11.65 26.06
CA SER A 350 -17.23 12.49 27.27
C SER A 350 -16.84 11.68 28.49
N GLN A 351 -17.38 10.46 28.63
CA GLN A 351 -17.01 9.53 29.70
C GLN A 351 -15.55 9.13 29.59
N ARG A 352 -15.09 8.73 28.41
CA ARG A 352 -13.68 8.35 28.17
C ARG A 352 -12.70 9.49 28.49
N ARG A 353 -13.04 10.71 28.10
CA ARG A 353 -12.23 11.91 28.45
C ARG A 353 -12.25 12.22 29.94
N ALA A 354 -13.36 11.97 30.64
CA ALA A 354 -13.41 12.11 32.09
C ALA A 354 -12.47 11.14 32.78
N GLU A 355 -12.47 9.87 32.38
CA GLU A 355 -11.51 8.85 32.84
C GLU A 355 -10.07 9.24 32.51
N ALA A 356 -9.79 9.66 31.28
CA ALA A 356 -8.47 10.13 30.87
C ALA A 356 -7.95 11.29 31.72
N ARG A 357 -8.82 12.26 32.09
CA ARG A 357 -8.44 13.36 33.01
C ARG A 357 -8.10 12.85 34.40
N GLN A 358 -8.85 11.90 34.93
CA GLN A 358 -8.54 11.29 36.25
C GLN A 358 -7.17 10.62 36.24
N ILE A 359 -6.84 9.90 35.17
CA ILE A 359 -5.50 9.29 35.01
C ILE A 359 -4.43 10.40 34.98
N MET A 360 -4.62 11.45 34.18
CA MET A 360 -3.65 12.55 34.09
C MET A 360 -3.45 13.26 35.44
N GLU A 361 -4.54 13.48 36.19
CA GLU A 361 -4.50 14.11 37.53
C GLU A 361 -3.77 13.24 38.54
N ALA A 362 -3.98 11.90 38.50
CA ALA A 362 -3.25 10.95 39.35
C ALA A 362 -1.74 10.98 39.10
N HIS A 363 -1.32 11.38 37.90
CA HIS A 363 0.09 11.56 37.54
C HIS A 363 0.58 13.02 37.66
N GLY A 364 -0.20 13.90 38.32
CA GLY A 364 0.20 15.26 38.65
C GLY A 364 0.04 16.26 37.49
N TYR A 365 -0.75 15.95 36.48
CA TYR A 365 -1.12 16.87 35.41
C TYR A 365 -2.59 17.29 35.57
N GLY A 366 -2.89 18.57 35.42
CA GLY A 366 -4.22 19.13 35.59
C GLY A 366 -4.31 20.56 35.06
N PRO A 367 -5.40 21.29 35.35
CA PRO A 367 -5.58 22.66 34.86
C PRO A 367 -4.42 23.61 35.21
N GLY A 368 -3.83 23.44 36.41
CA GLY A 368 -2.71 24.27 36.89
C GLY A 368 -1.32 23.78 36.52
N LYS A 369 -1.21 22.56 35.98
CA LYS A 369 0.08 21.96 35.59
C LYS A 369 -0.12 21.05 34.37
N ARG A 370 -0.10 21.65 33.20
CA ARG A 370 -0.31 20.95 31.94
C ARG A 370 0.99 20.35 31.40
N LEU A 371 0.89 19.27 30.63
CA LEU A 371 2.02 18.59 30.01
C LEU A 371 2.30 19.21 28.64
N ALA A 372 3.39 19.96 28.50
CA ALA A 372 3.82 20.49 27.21
C ALA A 372 4.60 19.45 26.41
N VAL A 373 4.23 19.23 25.14
CA VAL A 373 4.87 18.26 24.26
C VAL A 373 4.91 18.74 22.81
N THR A 374 5.91 18.24 22.06
CA THR A 374 5.92 18.37 20.61
C THR A 374 5.20 17.16 19.98
N VAL A 375 4.31 17.41 19.03
CA VAL A 375 3.62 16.39 18.24
C VAL A 375 4.22 16.38 16.84
N ALA A 376 5.03 15.39 16.55
CA ALA A 376 5.71 15.26 15.28
C ALA A 376 4.75 14.73 14.19
N ALA A 377 4.79 15.32 13.00
CA ALA A 377 4.08 14.84 11.84
C ALA A 377 4.89 15.12 10.56
N ARG A 378 4.76 14.25 9.56
CA ARG A 378 5.34 14.49 8.25
C ARG A 378 4.74 15.75 7.64
N ASN A 379 5.56 16.61 7.02
CA ASN A 379 5.10 17.88 6.42
C ASN A 379 4.36 17.67 5.08
N VAL A 380 3.30 16.87 5.14
CA VAL A 380 2.35 16.60 4.05
C VAL A 380 0.95 16.70 4.65
N ALA A 381 0.01 17.30 3.94
CA ALA A 381 -1.35 17.56 4.44
C ALA A 381 -2.01 16.33 5.09
N ALA A 382 -1.87 15.14 4.48
CA ALA A 382 -2.45 13.90 4.99
C ALA A 382 -1.93 13.45 6.37
N TRP A 383 -0.81 14.01 6.88
CA TRP A 383 -0.26 13.81 8.22
C TRP A 383 -0.44 15.04 9.10
N ARG A 384 -0.16 16.22 8.53
CA ARG A 384 -0.18 17.49 9.27
C ARG A 384 -1.59 17.86 9.73
N ASP A 385 -2.58 17.76 8.85
CA ASP A 385 -3.93 18.21 9.15
C ASP A 385 -4.61 17.37 10.26
N PRO A 386 -4.56 16.02 10.26
CA PRO A 386 -5.03 15.24 11.40
C PRO A 386 -4.18 15.43 12.67
N ALA A 387 -2.90 15.79 12.57
CA ALA A 387 -2.08 16.10 13.75
C ALA A 387 -2.60 17.34 14.48
N LEU A 388 -3.11 18.35 13.77
CA LEU A 388 -3.74 19.53 14.38
C LEU A 388 -5.03 19.16 15.14
N ILE A 389 -5.84 18.25 14.60
CA ILE A 389 -7.05 17.75 15.28
C ILE A 389 -6.64 16.98 16.54
N LEU A 390 -5.63 16.11 16.44
CA LEU A 390 -5.08 15.36 17.57
C LEU A 390 -4.62 16.28 18.70
N ILE A 391 -3.87 17.34 18.38
CA ILE A 391 -3.42 18.36 19.35
C ILE A 391 -4.62 18.99 20.07
N GLY A 392 -5.67 19.32 19.32
CA GLY A 392 -6.92 19.85 19.91
C GLY A 392 -7.57 18.86 20.90
N GLN A 393 -7.58 17.57 20.57
CA GLN A 393 -8.16 16.55 21.43
C GLN A 393 -7.28 16.26 22.67
N LEU A 394 -5.96 16.22 22.52
CA LEU A 394 -5.03 16.06 23.64
C LEU A 394 -5.14 17.20 24.66
N LYS A 395 -5.50 18.40 24.21
CA LYS A 395 -5.74 19.54 25.09
C LYS A 395 -6.87 19.30 26.10
N GLU A 396 -7.86 18.48 25.76
CA GLU A 396 -8.97 18.10 26.64
C GLU A 396 -8.54 17.32 27.89
N ILE A 397 -7.34 16.74 27.85
CA ILE A 397 -6.75 15.93 28.92
C ILE A 397 -5.45 16.53 29.45
N TYR A 398 -5.33 17.84 29.43
CA TYR A 398 -4.19 18.59 29.99
C TYR A 398 -2.85 18.39 29.28
N ILE A 399 -2.86 17.97 28.00
CA ILE A 399 -1.65 17.90 27.17
C ILE A 399 -1.67 19.06 26.18
N ASP A 400 -0.68 19.96 26.29
CA ASP A 400 -0.48 21.09 25.38
C ASP A 400 0.52 20.68 24.30
N GLY A 401 -0.01 20.31 23.12
CA GLY A 401 0.77 19.90 21.96
C GLY A 401 1.19 21.09 21.08
N GLU A 402 2.41 21.07 20.58
CA GLU A 402 2.89 21.94 19.52
C GLU A 402 3.26 21.09 18.29
N LEU A 403 2.77 21.48 17.11
CA LEU A 403 3.03 20.74 15.87
C LEU A 403 4.49 20.94 15.44
N GLU A 404 5.18 19.82 15.20
CA GLU A 404 6.48 19.78 14.53
C GLU A 404 6.34 19.12 13.15
N ALA A 405 6.38 19.94 12.09
CA ALA A 405 6.31 19.47 10.71
C ALA A 405 7.70 19.02 10.23
N VAL A 406 7.86 17.71 9.98
CA VAL A 406 9.14 17.07 9.60
C VAL A 406 9.16 16.78 8.11
N ASP A 407 10.25 17.13 7.42
CA ASP A 407 10.43 16.83 6.00
C ASP A 407 10.37 15.30 5.74
N THR A 408 9.83 14.92 4.58
CA THR A 408 9.66 13.51 4.19
C THR A 408 10.94 12.70 4.25
N THR A 409 12.06 13.28 3.82
CA THR A 409 13.36 12.59 3.77
C THR A 409 13.92 12.27 5.16
N GLN A 410 13.47 13.03 6.17
CA GLN A 410 13.88 12.87 7.58
C GLN A 410 12.85 12.10 8.41
N TRP A 411 11.59 12.02 7.96
CA TRP A 411 10.48 11.47 8.75
C TRP A 411 10.74 10.03 9.22
N TYR A 412 10.86 9.08 8.29
CA TYR A 412 11.05 7.69 8.66
C TYR A 412 12.39 7.38 9.32
N PRO A 413 13.54 7.96 8.88
CA PRO A 413 14.79 7.84 9.62
C PRO A 413 14.67 8.29 11.07
N ARG A 414 13.93 9.37 11.34
CA ARG A 414 13.70 9.88 12.69
C ARG A 414 12.82 8.94 13.52
N LEU A 415 11.74 8.42 12.96
CA LEU A 415 10.87 7.43 13.63
C LEU A 415 11.62 6.15 13.98
N MET A 416 12.45 5.63 13.07
CA MET A 416 13.26 4.43 13.30
C MET A 416 14.27 4.62 14.44
N ARG A 417 14.84 5.81 14.60
CA ARG A 417 15.71 6.14 15.75
C ARG A 417 14.92 6.45 17.02
N LYS A 418 13.59 6.49 16.97
CA LYS A 418 12.69 6.89 18.07
C LYS A 418 13.00 8.31 18.61
N ASP A 419 13.43 9.20 17.73
CA ASP A 419 13.74 10.59 18.03
C ASP A 419 12.48 11.46 17.99
N TYR A 420 11.52 11.12 18.84
CA TYR A 420 10.24 11.83 19.05
C TYR A 420 9.60 11.35 20.35
N LYS A 421 8.64 12.08 20.89
CA LYS A 421 7.79 11.65 22.03
C LYS A 421 6.41 11.20 21.59
N ILE A 422 5.70 12.08 20.91
CA ILE A 422 4.38 11.82 20.34
C ILE A 422 4.41 12.20 18.86
N GLY A 423 3.66 11.52 18.04
CA GLY A 423 3.45 11.89 16.65
C GLY A 423 2.15 11.36 16.09
N LEU A 424 1.77 11.89 14.95
CA LEU A 424 0.74 11.32 14.09
C LEU A 424 1.39 10.69 12.87
N ASN A 425 1.13 9.41 12.66
CA ASN A 425 1.61 8.69 11.49
C ASN A 425 0.44 8.16 10.65
N VAL A 426 0.76 7.80 9.42
CA VAL A 426 -0.10 6.99 8.55
C VAL A 426 0.59 5.64 8.39
N THR A 427 -0.09 4.58 8.75
CA THR A 427 0.39 3.21 8.57
C THR A 427 -0.46 2.55 7.50
N GLU A 428 0.16 2.32 6.37
CA GLU A 428 -0.45 1.67 5.21
C GLU A 428 0.05 0.24 5.13
N SER A 429 -0.84 -0.72 4.87
CA SER A 429 -0.44 -2.10 4.59
C SER A 429 0.02 -2.22 3.15
N GLU A 430 1.15 -2.86 2.95
CA GLU A 430 1.76 -3.08 1.63
C GLU A 430 0.91 -4.04 0.77
N VAL A 431 0.25 -4.96 1.42
CA VAL A 431 -0.78 -5.86 0.90
C VAL A 431 -1.83 -6.07 1.99
N ASP A 432 -3.05 -6.40 1.60
CA ASP A 432 -4.10 -6.77 2.56
C ASP A 432 -3.87 -8.19 3.07
N ASP A 433 -2.82 -8.34 3.87
CA ASP A 433 -2.49 -9.59 4.57
C ASP A 433 -1.89 -9.28 5.94
N PRO A 434 -2.32 -10.01 7.00
CA PRO A 434 -1.85 -9.81 8.37
C PRO A 434 -0.33 -9.94 8.54
N ASP A 435 0.35 -10.79 7.74
CA ASP A 435 1.80 -10.94 7.83
C ASP A 435 2.52 -9.64 7.47
N ALA A 436 2.09 -8.94 6.40
CA ALA A 436 2.67 -7.66 6.04
C ALA A 436 2.50 -6.64 7.17
N GLN A 437 1.29 -6.54 7.73
CA GLN A 437 0.97 -5.55 8.75
C GLN A 437 1.64 -5.84 10.10
N PHE A 438 1.52 -7.08 10.59
CA PHE A 438 1.96 -7.39 11.97
C PHE A 438 3.45 -7.60 12.10
N TYR A 439 4.09 -8.33 11.17
CA TYR A 439 5.54 -8.54 11.22
C TYR A 439 6.33 -7.23 11.07
N GLU A 440 5.83 -6.32 10.25
CA GLU A 440 6.52 -5.08 9.96
C GLU A 440 6.32 -4.03 11.06
N ASN A 441 5.09 -3.90 11.58
CA ASN A 441 4.71 -2.76 12.41
C ASN A 441 4.56 -3.06 13.91
N TYR A 442 4.39 -4.33 14.31
CA TYR A 442 4.04 -4.66 15.70
C TYR A 442 4.94 -5.71 16.35
N LYS A 443 5.60 -6.58 15.57
CA LYS A 443 6.48 -7.59 16.15
C LYS A 443 7.66 -6.94 16.90
N CYS A 444 8.07 -7.56 18.01
CA CYS A 444 9.22 -7.08 18.79
C CYS A 444 10.46 -6.91 17.92
N GLY A 445 11.08 -5.73 17.99
CA GLY A 445 12.30 -5.42 17.24
C GLY A 445 12.12 -5.15 15.75
N ALA A 446 10.90 -5.20 15.22
CA ALA A 446 10.65 -4.85 13.81
C ALA A 446 10.99 -3.40 13.51
N LEU A 447 11.56 -3.14 12.34
CA LEU A 447 12.13 -1.84 11.97
C LEU A 447 11.07 -0.71 11.95
N ARG A 448 9.84 -1.02 11.54
CA ARG A 448 8.72 -0.06 11.51
C ARG A 448 7.86 -0.09 12.77
N ASN A 449 8.26 -0.84 13.77
CA ASN A 449 7.68 -0.75 15.11
C ASN A 449 8.16 0.52 15.82
N TYR A 450 7.66 1.66 15.35
CA TYR A 450 8.11 2.98 15.78
C TYR A 450 7.84 3.27 17.25
N THR A 451 6.77 2.73 17.83
CA THR A 451 6.41 2.94 19.23
C THR A 451 7.30 2.18 20.22
N GLY A 452 8.00 1.13 19.76
CA GLY A 452 8.75 0.24 20.64
C GLY A 452 7.85 -0.72 21.42
N TYR A 453 6.64 -0.96 20.94
CA TYR A 453 5.77 -2.00 21.50
C TYR A 453 6.44 -3.37 21.40
N CYS A 454 6.33 -4.17 22.48
CA CYS A 454 6.85 -5.53 22.47
C CYS A 454 6.06 -6.36 23.50
N ASN A 455 5.40 -7.42 23.01
CA ASN A 455 4.70 -8.40 23.83
C ASN A 455 4.91 -9.79 23.21
N ALA A 456 5.63 -10.66 23.92
CA ALA A 456 5.96 -12.01 23.45
C ALA A 456 4.70 -12.88 23.16
N ALA A 457 3.62 -12.70 23.92
CA ALA A 457 2.38 -13.43 23.68
C ALA A 457 1.67 -12.97 22.40
N VAL A 458 1.80 -11.69 22.04
CA VAL A 458 1.30 -11.17 20.76
C VAL A 458 2.19 -11.65 19.62
N ASP A 459 3.51 -11.67 19.78
CA ASP A 459 4.44 -12.23 18.81
C ASP A 459 4.13 -13.69 18.49
N GLU A 460 3.80 -14.49 19.51
CA GLU A 460 3.37 -15.89 19.33
C GLU A 460 2.05 -15.99 18.54
N LEU A 461 1.08 -15.13 18.83
CA LEU A 461 -0.18 -15.10 18.05
C LEU A 461 0.08 -14.69 16.58
N ILE A 462 0.97 -13.73 16.33
CA ILE A 462 1.41 -13.35 14.98
C ILE A 462 2.03 -14.55 14.28
N ASP A 463 2.90 -15.30 14.93
CA ASP A 463 3.52 -16.49 14.35
C ASP A 463 2.50 -17.64 14.14
N ARG A 464 1.48 -17.75 14.98
CA ARG A 464 0.41 -18.75 14.83
C ARG A 464 -0.50 -18.43 13.65
N GLN A 465 -0.99 -17.18 13.53
CA GLN A 465 -1.85 -16.80 12.41
C GLN A 465 -1.12 -16.96 11.06
N SER A 466 0.19 -16.69 11.01
CA SER A 466 1.02 -16.81 9.80
C SER A 466 1.15 -18.25 9.27
N ARG A 467 0.91 -19.26 10.13
CA ARG A 467 0.93 -20.69 9.75
C ARG A 467 -0.45 -21.26 9.48
N GLU A 468 -1.52 -20.55 9.86
CA GLU A 468 -2.87 -21.08 9.79
C GLU A 468 -3.37 -21.10 8.34
N MET A 469 -3.67 -22.29 7.84
CA MET A 469 -4.11 -22.52 6.46
C MET A 469 -5.61 -22.25 6.25
N SER A 470 -6.41 -22.34 7.31
CA SER A 470 -7.83 -22.02 7.25
C SER A 470 -8.06 -20.52 7.37
N ALA A 471 -8.59 -19.89 6.32
CA ALA A 471 -8.84 -18.45 6.30
C ALA A 471 -9.72 -17.98 7.47
N ASP A 472 -10.73 -18.77 7.87
CA ASP A 472 -11.63 -18.40 8.96
C ASP A 472 -10.94 -18.49 10.34
N LYS A 473 -10.14 -19.53 10.58
CA LYS A 473 -9.35 -19.64 11.81
C LYS A 473 -8.27 -18.56 11.85
N ARG A 474 -7.63 -18.28 10.71
CA ARG A 474 -6.65 -17.20 10.58
C ARG A 474 -7.27 -15.86 10.93
N ARG A 475 -8.46 -15.55 10.42
CA ARG A 475 -9.22 -14.34 10.75
C ARG A 475 -9.53 -14.20 12.24
N GLN A 476 -9.91 -15.29 12.90
CA GLN A 476 -10.13 -15.28 14.34
C GLN A 476 -8.85 -14.97 15.14
N LEU A 477 -7.69 -15.50 14.71
CA LEU A 477 -6.40 -15.16 15.32
C LEU A 477 -6.03 -13.69 15.07
N VAL A 478 -6.30 -13.17 13.88
CA VAL A 478 -6.11 -11.75 13.55
C VAL A 478 -6.91 -10.86 14.47
N TRP A 479 -8.20 -11.15 14.70
CA TRP A 479 -9.04 -10.37 15.61
C TRP A 479 -8.57 -10.48 17.08
N GLN A 480 -8.00 -11.61 17.51
CA GLN A 480 -7.37 -11.72 18.82
C GLN A 480 -6.12 -10.83 18.94
N ILE A 481 -5.32 -10.77 17.89
CA ILE A 481 -4.14 -9.87 17.82
C ILE A 481 -4.59 -8.41 17.87
N GLU A 482 -5.53 -8.00 16.99
CA GLU A 482 -6.05 -6.63 16.96
C GLU A 482 -6.58 -6.20 18.32
N ARG A 483 -7.38 -7.05 18.97
CA ARG A 483 -7.91 -6.77 20.33
C ARG A 483 -6.78 -6.48 21.30
N LYS A 484 -5.76 -7.33 21.37
CA LYS A 484 -4.61 -7.12 22.28
C LYS A 484 -3.84 -5.84 21.96
N LEU A 485 -3.57 -5.57 20.68
CA LEU A 485 -2.88 -4.35 20.26
C LEU A 485 -3.65 -3.09 20.64
N ILE A 486 -4.98 -3.14 20.55
CA ILE A 486 -5.87 -2.03 20.91
C ILE A 486 -5.91 -1.87 22.44
N GLU A 487 -6.13 -2.95 23.21
CA GLU A 487 -6.22 -2.93 24.68
C GLU A 487 -4.89 -2.49 25.33
N GLU A 488 -3.76 -2.77 24.69
CA GLU A 488 -2.42 -2.40 25.17
C GLU A 488 -1.91 -1.06 24.59
N ASP A 489 -2.78 -0.32 23.87
CA ASP A 489 -2.44 0.95 23.25
C ASP A 489 -1.13 0.89 22.44
N ALA A 490 -0.95 -0.19 21.67
CA ALA A 490 0.27 -0.44 20.93
C ALA A 490 0.57 0.67 19.92
N ARG A 491 -0.45 1.08 19.17
CA ARG A 491 -0.46 2.19 18.21
C ARG A 491 -1.92 2.55 17.95
N PRO A 492 -2.52 3.44 18.75
CA PRO A 492 -3.95 3.74 18.65
C PRO A 492 -4.34 4.24 17.26
N ASP A 493 -5.17 3.46 16.57
CA ASP A 493 -5.73 3.81 15.27
C ASP A 493 -6.83 4.86 15.43
N ILE A 494 -6.86 5.83 14.54
CA ILE A 494 -7.77 6.98 14.59
C ILE A 494 -8.87 6.80 13.55
N LEU A 495 -8.48 6.74 12.26
CA LEU A 495 -9.43 6.58 11.16
C LEU A 495 -8.76 6.02 9.91
N TYR A 496 -9.56 5.40 9.07
CA TYR A 496 -9.29 5.16 7.65
C TYR A 496 -10.01 6.23 6.83
N VAL A 497 -9.29 6.88 5.93
CA VAL A 497 -9.90 7.90 5.06
C VAL A 497 -10.30 7.30 3.73
N ARG A 498 -11.28 7.91 3.07
CA ARG A 498 -11.55 7.63 1.68
C ARG A 498 -10.55 8.38 0.79
N GLY A 499 -10.00 7.66 -0.18
CA GLY A 499 -9.16 8.21 -1.24
C GLY A 499 -10.02 8.44 -2.50
N ILE A 500 -9.71 9.50 -3.22
CA ILE A 500 -10.38 9.77 -4.49
C ILE A 500 -9.30 9.96 -5.54
N THR A 501 -9.47 9.26 -6.67
CA THR A 501 -8.64 9.46 -7.86
C THR A 501 -9.54 9.95 -8.98
N CYS A 502 -9.26 11.12 -9.54
CA CYS A 502 -9.97 11.64 -10.70
C CYS A 502 -9.07 11.61 -11.94
N ARG A 503 -9.66 11.26 -13.09
CA ARG A 503 -8.98 11.25 -14.39
C ARG A 503 -9.83 11.87 -15.46
N ARG A 504 -9.19 12.36 -16.50
CA ARG A 504 -9.87 12.79 -17.70
C ARG A 504 -10.53 11.60 -18.41
N PRO A 505 -11.68 11.74 -19.08
CA PRO A 505 -12.43 10.61 -19.66
C PRO A 505 -11.66 9.86 -20.75
N TYR A 506 -10.66 10.50 -21.36
CA TYR A 506 -9.77 9.85 -22.33
C TYR A 506 -8.68 8.99 -21.69
N VAL A 507 -8.46 9.05 -20.37
CA VAL A 507 -7.56 8.15 -19.66
C VAL A 507 -8.33 6.86 -19.35
N LYS A 508 -7.94 5.77 -20.00
CA LYS A 508 -8.61 4.46 -19.93
C LYS A 508 -7.78 3.47 -19.12
N ASP A 509 -8.45 2.49 -18.55
CA ASP A 509 -7.88 1.33 -17.84
C ASP A 509 -6.96 1.70 -16.65
N LEU A 510 -7.14 2.90 -16.09
CA LEU A 510 -6.55 3.33 -14.84
C LEU A 510 -7.49 2.92 -13.70
N ILE A 511 -7.15 1.82 -13.00
CA ILE A 511 -7.95 1.26 -11.91
C ILE A 511 -7.33 1.64 -10.56
N SER A 512 -8.14 2.16 -9.65
CA SER A 512 -7.74 2.44 -8.27
C SER A 512 -7.88 1.19 -7.42
N MET A 513 -6.80 0.74 -6.78
CA MET A 513 -6.85 -0.39 -5.85
C MET A 513 -7.52 0.03 -4.54
N VAL A 514 -8.46 -0.78 -4.03
CA VAL A 514 -9.29 -0.41 -2.86
C VAL A 514 -8.68 -0.85 -1.53
N ASN A 515 -7.95 -1.95 -1.48
CA ASN A 515 -7.30 -2.45 -0.27
C ASN A 515 -5.77 -2.52 -0.35
N SER A 516 -5.18 -1.79 -1.28
CA SER A 516 -3.74 -1.49 -1.32
C SER A 516 -3.42 -0.42 -2.35
N ILE A 517 -2.90 0.70 -1.91
CA ILE A 517 -2.48 1.81 -2.80
C ILE A 517 -1.12 1.57 -3.46
N TYR A 518 -0.40 0.51 -3.07
CA TYR A 518 0.96 0.23 -3.55
C TYR A 518 1.01 -0.73 -4.74
N ASN A 519 -0.10 -1.40 -5.07
CA ASN A 519 -0.10 -2.50 -6.04
C ASN A 519 -0.65 -2.11 -7.42
N GLY A 520 -1.22 -0.90 -7.58
CA GLY A 520 -1.92 -0.46 -8.79
C GLY A 520 -1.13 0.50 -9.69
N SER A 521 0.21 0.51 -9.62
CA SER A 521 1.02 1.50 -10.34
C SER A 521 1.93 0.89 -11.41
N ARG A 522 1.54 -0.25 -12.01
CA ARG A 522 2.26 -0.83 -13.15
C ARG A 522 2.02 -0.04 -14.44
N PHE A 523 0.83 0.52 -14.66
CA PHE A 523 0.42 1.34 -15.80
C PHE A 523 0.59 0.69 -17.18
N GLU A 524 0.86 -0.60 -17.27
CA GLU A 524 1.10 -1.29 -18.54
C GLU A 524 -0.15 -1.38 -19.43
N ASP A 525 -1.34 -1.31 -18.82
CA ASP A 525 -2.65 -1.38 -19.49
C ASP A 525 -3.29 0.00 -19.71
N VAL A 526 -2.74 1.06 -19.10
CA VAL A 526 -3.29 2.41 -19.21
C VAL A 526 -3.03 2.98 -20.60
N TRP A 527 -4.06 3.59 -21.20
CA TRP A 527 -3.95 4.21 -22.52
C TRP A 527 -4.75 5.51 -22.63
N LEU A 528 -4.46 6.31 -23.63
CA LEU A 528 -5.13 7.59 -23.89
C LEU A 528 -5.99 7.48 -25.14
N ASP A 529 -7.28 7.79 -25.01
CA ASP A 529 -8.27 7.83 -26.09
C ASP A 529 -8.42 9.25 -26.63
N ASN A 530 -7.29 9.83 -27.12
CA ASN A 530 -7.22 11.16 -27.70
C ASN A 530 -7.50 11.12 -29.19
#